data_b1d635a7424e2c3f0ef1dab0d0118031
#
_entry.id   b1d635a7424e2c3f0ef1dab0d0118031
#
_cell.length_a   1.000
_cell.length_b   1.000
_cell.length_c   1.000
_cell.angle_alpha   90.00
_cell.angle_beta   90.00
_cell.angle_gamma   90.00
#
_symmetry.space_group_name_H-M   'P 1'
#
loop_
_entity.id
_entity.type
_entity.pdbx_description
1 polymer ?
#
loop_
_entity_poly.entity_id
_entity_poly.type
_entity_poly.pdbx_seq_one_letter_code
_entity_poly.pdbx_strand_id
1 'polypeptide(L)'
;MVFSFRYLIISFLLVSSTIHSKDMEKLVFSEWNKPEINIFYRLPNKITENTKIIFVIHGNSRNADGYLNVWMKLANKHNVLLIAPEFNRSSFPSYNTLMMSTSSGRIRENKDLYLNNSIDLFFEHFNEKFGLEARNYMIYGHSGGSQFVHRYLLLSDNPKASKAVAANAGWYTFLHGAPYPYGIKNPPIELTSAHIRRFLNTEIHILIGSEDVKVDSSVNQSDGANAQGRNRFQRANNFFNVATDIVEENNLDFKWKYQIVNGAAHSNSKMSKAAAKILLKDLEEW
;
A
#
# COMPACT_ATOMS: atom_id res chain seq x y z
N MET A 1 -48.96 46.08 -20.88
CA MET A 1 -48.80 44.82 -20.15
C MET A 1 -47.31 44.56 -19.99
N VAL A 2 -46.73 44.93 -18.85
CA VAL A 2 -45.28 44.87 -18.64
C VAL A 2 -45.01 43.68 -17.69
N PHE A 3 -44.33 42.65 -18.22
CA PHE A 3 -43.93 41.48 -17.44
C PHE A 3 -42.59 41.79 -16.75
N SER A 4 -42.62 41.89 -15.41
CA SER A 4 -41.44 42.02 -14.58
C SER A 4 -40.87 40.63 -14.25
N PHE A 5 -39.71 40.30 -14.78
CA PHE A 5 -38.93 39.10 -14.41
C PHE A 5 -38.17 39.38 -13.11
N ARG A 6 -38.60 38.73 -12.02
CA ARG A 6 -37.86 38.71 -10.75
C ARG A 6 -36.78 37.60 -10.84
N TYR A 7 -35.52 37.99 -10.87
CA TYR A 7 -34.40 37.06 -10.70
C TYR A 7 -34.28 36.64 -9.23
N LEU A 8 -34.48 35.34 -9.00
CA LEU A 8 -34.22 34.73 -7.70
C LEU A 8 -32.71 34.44 -7.58
N ILE A 9 -31.98 35.26 -6.85
CA ILE A 9 -30.57 35.02 -6.53
C ILE A 9 -30.53 33.99 -5.40
N ILE A 10 -30.21 32.72 -5.74
CA ILE A 10 -29.92 31.68 -4.76
C ILE A 10 -28.46 31.86 -4.32
N SER A 11 -28.28 32.49 -3.18
CA SER A 11 -26.96 32.55 -2.51
C SER A 11 -26.60 31.18 -1.98
N PHE A 12 -25.67 30.50 -2.63
CA PHE A 12 -24.99 29.34 -2.02
C PHE A 12 -24.09 29.84 -0.90
N LEU A 13 -24.55 29.71 0.32
CA LEU A 13 -23.70 29.83 1.52
C LEU A 13 -22.75 28.62 1.53
N LEU A 14 -21.51 28.86 1.07
CA LEU A 14 -20.38 27.98 1.33
C LEU A 14 -20.14 27.98 2.85
N VAL A 15 -20.70 27.00 3.54
CA VAL A 15 -20.31 26.71 4.93
C VAL A 15 -18.91 26.13 4.87
N SER A 16 -17.91 26.99 5.01
CA SER A 16 -16.54 26.60 5.28
C SER A 16 -16.48 26.00 6.69
N SER A 17 -16.75 24.70 6.80
CA SER A 17 -16.45 23.96 8.00
C SER A 17 -14.93 23.86 8.12
N THR A 18 -14.34 24.58 9.04
CA THR A 18 -12.97 24.37 9.49
C THR A 18 -12.90 23.01 10.15
N ILE A 19 -12.61 21.97 9.37
CA ILE A 19 -12.38 20.63 9.90
C ILE A 19 -11.01 20.67 10.60
N HIS A 20 -11.01 20.79 11.92
CA HIS A 20 -9.83 20.63 12.76
C HIS A 20 -9.61 19.14 13.01
N SER A 21 -9.05 18.41 12.05
CA SER A 21 -8.77 17.00 12.26
C SER A 21 -7.29 16.77 12.62
N LYS A 22 -6.96 17.01 13.89
CA LYS A 22 -5.76 16.44 14.51
C LYS A 22 -5.95 14.97 14.89
N ASP A 23 -7.19 14.48 14.85
CA ASP A 23 -7.58 13.19 15.36
C ASP A 23 -7.73 12.15 14.26
N MET A 24 -7.61 10.89 14.64
CA MET A 24 -7.90 9.76 13.78
C MET A 24 -9.39 9.60 13.64
N GLU A 25 -9.85 9.50 12.41
CA GLU A 25 -11.24 9.21 12.08
C GLU A 25 -11.38 7.79 11.54
N LYS A 26 -12.60 7.27 11.51
CA LYS A 26 -12.93 5.95 10.97
C LYS A 26 -14.19 6.02 10.14
N LEU A 27 -14.19 5.34 8.99
CA LEU A 27 -15.39 5.04 8.21
C LEU A 27 -15.50 3.53 7.99
N VAL A 28 -16.69 3.06 7.67
CA VAL A 28 -16.94 1.72 7.15
C VAL A 28 -17.16 1.86 5.64
N PHE A 29 -16.31 1.20 4.86
CA PHE A 29 -16.43 1.17 3.41
C PHE A 29 -17.18 -0.10 2.99
N SER A 30 -18.27 0.08 2.24
CA SER A 30 -19.13 -1.00 1.74
C SER A 30 -19.45 -0.87 0.24
N GLU A 31 -18.83 0.08 -0.48
CA GLU A 31 -19.08 0.38 -1.89
C GLU A 31 -18.34 -0.59 -2.84
N TRP A 32 -18.39 -1.88 -2.53
CA TRP A 32 -17.82 -2.97 -3.31
C TRP A 32 -18.57 -4.29 -3.08
N ASN A 33 -18.30 -5.30 -3.88
CA ASN A 33 -18.88 -6.64 -3.75
C ASN A 33 -18.14 -7.57 -2.75
N LYS A 34 -17.43 -6.99 -1.76
CA LYS A 34 -16.65 -7.70 -0.75
C LYS A 34 -17.20 -7.37 0.65
N PRO A 35 -16.79 -8.09 1.70
CA PRO A 35 -17.16 -7.73 3.07
C PRO A 35 -16.79 -6.29 3.41
N GLU A 36 -17.61 -5.63 4.21
CA GLU A 36 -17.34 -4.29 4.71
C GLU A 36 -15.95 -4.22 5.38
N ILE A 37 -15.31 -3.07 5.23
CA ILE A 37 -13.99 -2.83 5.79
C ILE A 37 -13.95 -1.51 6.55
N ASN A 38 -13.39 -1.52 7.76
CA ASN A 38 -13.05 -0.31 8.48
C ASN A 38 -11.86 0.36 7.78
N ILE A 39 -11.94 1.67 7.56
CA ILE A 39 -10.82 2.46 7.09
C ILE A 39 -10.58 3.57 8.10
N PHE A 40 -9.41 3.55 8.74
CA PHE A 40 -8.95 4.64 9.58
C PHE A 40 -8.26 5.68 8.72
N TYR A 41 -8.46 6.96 9.02
CA TYR A 41 -7.82 8.03 8.25
C TYR A 41 -7.54 9.25 9.12
N ARG A 42 -6.64 10.12 8.66
CA ARG A 42 -6.37 11.42 9.27
C ARG A 42 -6.25 12.46 8.18
N LEU A 43 -7.10 13.47 8.24
CA LEU A 43 -7.03 14.64 7.36
C LEU A 43 -5.83 15.53 7.70
N PRO A 44 -5.24 16.23 6.73
CA PRO A 44 -4.28 17.29 7.00
C PRO A 44 -4.99 18.48 7.69
N ASN A 45 -4.22 19.41 8.22
CA ASN A 45 -4.78 20.62 8.85
C ASN A 45 -5.61 21.47 7.87
N LYS A 46 -5.28 21.41 6.59
CA LYS A 46 -6.01 22.09 5.53
C LYS A 46 -6.03 21.20 4.28
N ILE A 47 -7.23 20.92 3.78
CA ILE A 47 -7.41 20.26 2.49
C ILE A 47 -7.20 21.29 1.38
N THR A 48 -6.36 20.96 0.41
CA THR A 48 -6.11 21.76 -0.79
C THR A 48 -6.06 20.82 -2.00
N GLU A 49 -6.10 21.37 -3.20
CA GLU A 49 -5.89 20.62 -4.45
C GLU A 49 -4.54 19.87 -4.49
N ASN A 50 -3.55 20.37 -3.75
CA ASN A 50 -2.23 19.76 -3.63
C ASN A 50 -2.10 18.74 -2.49
N THR A 51 -3.19 18.47 -1.75
CA THR A 51 -3.19 17.45 -0.69
C THR A 51 -2.77 16.09 -1.26
N LYS A 52 -1.70 15.52 -0.70
CA LYS A 52 -1.21 14.20 -1.10
C LYS A 52 -1.89 13.10 -0.29
N ILE A 53 -1.93 11.90 -0.84
CA ILE A 53 -2.54 10.72 -0.19
C ILE A 53 -1.47 9.68 0.05
N ILE A 54 -1.40 9.16 1.29
CA ILE A 54 -0.55 8.04 1.66
C ILE A 54 -1.41 6.93 2.26
N PHE A 55 -1.38 5.75 1.62
CA PHE A 55 -1.92 4.53 2.20
C PHE A 55 -0.90 3.86 3.11
N VAL A 56 -1.36 3.45 4.31
CA VAL A 56 -0.55 2.80 5.33
C VAL A 56 -1.10 1.40 5.58
N ILE A 57 -0.41 0.37 5.10
CA ILE A 57 -0.86 -1.03 5.18
C ILE A 57 -0.20 -1.73 6.37
N HIS A 58 -1.04 -2.17 7.30
CA HIS A 58 -0.64 -2.84 8.54
C HIS A 58 0.02 -4.21 8.31
N GLY A 59 0.72 -4.73 9.33
CA GLY A 59 1.24 -6.10 9.36
C GLY A 59 0.21 -7.15 9.79
N ASN A 60 0.69 -8.36 10.08
CA ASN A 60 -0.16 -9.49 10.48
C ASN A 60 -0.93 -9.29 11.79
N SER A 61 -0.57 -8.31 12.62
CA SER A 61 -1.32 -7.94 13.83
C SER A 61 -2.70 -7.35 13.52
N ARG A 62 -2.92 -6.87 12.29
CA ARG A 62 -4.17 -6.29 11.80
C ARG A 62 -4.62 -5.02 12.54
N ASN A 63 -3.69 -4.29 13.15
CA ASN A 63 -3.92 -3.07 13.91
C ASN A 63 -3.67 -1.83 13.03
N ALA A 64 -4.58 -1.55 12.10
CA ALA A 64 -4.48 -0.44 11.16
C ALA A 64 -4.42 0.92 11.88
N ASP A 65 -5.21 1.09 12.94
CA ASP A 65 -5.21 2.25 13.83
C ASP A 65 -3.84 2.51 14.47
N GLY A 66 -3.19 1.47 14.98
CA GLY A 66 -1.85 1.57 15.57
C GLY A 66 -0.79 1.98 14.54
N TYR A 67 -0.89 1.48 13.31
CA TYR A 67 -0.01 1.89 12.21
C TYR A 67 -0.26 3.34 11.82
N LEU A 68 -1.52 3.73 11.68
CA LEU A 68 -1.89 5.11 11.35
C LEU A 68 -1.41 6.08 12.43
N ASN A 69 -1.53 5.74 13.71
CA ASN A 69 -1.07 6.58 14.83
C ASN A 69 0.44 6.86 14.77
N VAL A 70 1.26 5.89 14.34
CA VAL A 70 2.69 6.11 14.09
C VAL A 70 2.88 7.13 12.97
N TRP A 71 2.17 6.99 11.86
CA TRP A 71 2.28 7.86 10.69
C TRP A 71 1.74 9.26 10.95
N MET A 72 0.69 9.42 11.75
CA MET A 72 0.16 10.73 12.16
C MET A 72 1.25 11.59 12.81
N LYS A 73 2.10 10.99 13.67
CA LYS A 73 3.22 11.69 14.33
C LYS A 73 4.33 12.06 13.34
N LEU A 74 4.60 11.21 12.35
CA LEU A 74 5.65 11.42 11.36
C LEU A 74 5.25 12.49 10.31
N ALA A 75 3.97 12.50 9.94
CA ALA A 75 3.42 13.38 8.89
C ALA A 75 2.67 14.60 9.44
N ASN A 76 2.84 14.95 10.72
CA ASN A 76 2.06 16.00 11.39
C ASN A 76 2.27 17.42 10.82
N LYS A 77 3.38 17.63 10.11
CA LYS A 77 3.76 18.90 9.47
C LYS A 77 3.49 18.92 7.96
N HIS A 78 2.98 17.83 7.39
CA HIS A 78 2.82 17.72 5.94
C HIS A 78 1.35 17.75 5.53
N ASN A 79 1.09 18.33 4.35
CA ASN A 79 -0.24 18.35 3.73
C ASN A 79 -0.60 16.98 3.14
N VAL A 80 -0.89 16.03 4.02
CA VAL A 80 -1.11 14.62 3.66
C VAL A 80 -2.36 14.07 4.31
N LEU A 81 -3.25 13.49 3.49
CA LEU A 81 -4.29 12.59 3.92
C LEU A 81 -3.68 11.20 4.13
N LEU A 82 -3.72 10.71 5.34
CA LEU A 82 -3.29 9.35 5.70
C LEU A 82 -4.49 8.42 5.73
N ILE A 83 -4.38 7.23 5.11
CA ILE A 83 -5.46 6.26 5.01
C ILE A 83 -4.92 4.87 5.37
N ALA A 84 -5.56 4.18 6.31
CA ALA A 84 -5.17 2.84 6.77
C ALA A 84 -6.38 1.89 6.77
N PRO A 85 -6.57 1.10 5.70
CA PRO A 85 -7.61 0.07 5.67
C PRO A 85 -7.29 -1.07 6.64
N GLU A 86 -8.30 -1.54 7.37
CA GLU A 86 -8.20 -2.65 8.32
C GLU A 86 -8.62 -3.97 7.68
N PHE A 87 -7.73 -4.64 6.99
CA PHE A 87 -7.99 -5.99 6.49
C PHE A 87 -8.07 -6.97 7.66
N ASN A 88 -9.20 -7.01 8.37
CA ASN A 88 -9.39 -7.84 9.55
C ASN A 88 -9.25 -9.34 9.23
N ARG A 89 -8.96 -10.16 10.24
CA ARG A 89 -8.63 -11.58 10.04
C ARG A 89 -9.82 -12.45 9.63
N SER A 90 -11.03 -12.09 10.05
CA SER A 90 -12.24 -12.85 9.75
C SER A 90 -12.65 -12.70 8.28
N SER A 91 -12.69 -11.47 7.77
CA SER A 91 -13.13 -11.18 6.40
C SER A 91 -11.99 -11.29 5.36
N PHE A 92 -10.76 -10.95 5.76
CA PHE A 92 -9.60 -10.89 4.85
C PHE A 92 -8.41 -11.73 5.35
N PRO A 93 -8.59 -13.05 5.57
CA PRO A 93 -7.56 -13.90 6.20
C PRO A 93 -6.22 -13.92 5.44
N SER A 94 -6.26 -13.79 4.12
CA SER A 94 -5.08 -13.82 3.23
C SER A 94 -4.86 -12.47 2.52
N TYR A 95 -5.11 -11.33 3.19
CA TYR A 95 -4.95 -10.01 2.55
C TYR A 95 -3.56 -9.79 1.96
N ASN A 96 -2.52 -10.31 2.63
CA ASN A 96 -1.12 -10.19 2.23
C ASN A 96 -0.79 -10.91 0.90
N THR A 97 -1.65 -11.83 0.44
CA THR A 97 -1.64 -12.43 -0.90
C THR A 97 -2.80 -11.94 -1.77
N LEU A 98 -3.36 -10.75 -1.44
CA LEU A 98 -4.50 -10.13 -2.10
C LEU A 98 -5.76 -11.01 -2.11
N MET A 99 -5.95 -11.88 -1.13
CA MET A 99 -7.01 -12.90 -1.10
C MET A 99 -6.95 -13.90 -2.27
N MET A 100 -5.89 -13.92 -3.06
CA MET A 100 -5.73 -14.79 -4.23
C MET A 100 -5.23 -16.19 -3.87
N SER A 101 -4.49 -16.32 -2.76
CA SER A 101 -4.00 -17.62 -2.27
C SER A 101 -3.88 -17.65 -0.76
N THR A 102 -3.65 -18.83 -0.19
CA THR A 102 -3.11 -18.96 1.15
C THR A 102 -1.60 -18.71 1.16
N SER A 103 -1.02 -18.52 2.34
CA SER A 103 0.45 -18.41 2.49
C SER A 103 1.21 -19.71 2.19
N SER A 104 0.50 -20.85 2.09
CA SER A 104 1.05 -22.13 1.65
C SER A 104 0.91 -22.39 0.14
N GLY A 105 0.37 -21.44 -0.63
CA GLY A 105 0.28 -21.53 -2.09
C GLY A 105 -1.03 -22.09 -2.66
N ARG A 106 -2.01 -22.48 -1.82
CA ARG A 106 -3.32 -22.92 -2.34
C ARG A 106 -4.07 -21.73 -2.90
N ILE A 107 -4.41 -21.76 -4.18
CA ILE A 107 -5.20 -20.73 -4.86
C ILE A 107 -6.63 -20.70 -4.28
N ARG A 108 -7.20 -19.52 -4.15
CA ARG A 108 -8.58 -19.28 -3.77
C ARG A 108 -9.44 -19.13 -5.03
N GLU A 109 -10.55 -19.86 -5.07
CA GLU A 109 -11.40 -19.93 -6.28
C GLU A 109 -12.28 -18.70 -6.44
N ASN A 110 -12.76 -18.13 -5.33
CA ASN A 110 -13.65 -16.96 -5.38
C ASN A 110 -12.87 -15.68 -5.72
N LYS A 111 -12.87 -15.33 -7.02
CA LYS A 111 -12.18 -14.15 -7.56
C LYS A 111 -12.82 -12.82 -7.15
N ASP A 112 -14.11 -12.81 -6.79
CA ASP A 112 -14.81 -11.60 -6.34
C ASP A 112 -14.21 -11.03 -5.05
N LEU A 113 -13.54 -11.89 -4.27
CA LEU A 113 -12.86 -11.47 -3.04
C LEU A 113 -11.43 -10.97 -3.26
N TYR A 114 -10.89 -11.01 -4.48
CA TYR A 114 -9.53 -10.56 -4.73
C TYR A 114 -9.37 -9.06 -4.50
N LEU A 115 -8.23 -8.65 -3.94
CA LEU A 115 -7.98 -7.29 -3.48
C LEU A 115 -7.08 -6.47 -4.43
N ASN A 116 -6.84 -6.96 -5.64
CA ASN A 116 -5.94 -6.30 -6.60
C ASN A 116 -6.44 -4.95 -7.16
N ASN A 117 -7.65 -4.53 -6.82
CA ASN A 117 -8.18 -3.20 -7.15
C ASN A 117 -8.59 -2.38 -5.90
N SER A 118 -8.34 -2.92 -4.69
CA SER A 118 -8.89 -2.35 -3.45
C SER A 118 -8.37 -0.96 -3.14
N ILE A 119 -7.08 -0.70 -3.30
CA ILE A 119 -6.49 0.60 -2.96
C ILE A 119 -6.94 1.69 -3.93
N ASP A 120 -7.07 1.37 -5.21
CA ASP A 120 -7.58 2.34 -6.19
C ASP A 120 -9.06 2.68 -5.95
N LEU A 121 -9.89 1.72 -5.52
CA LEU A 121 -11.28 1.99 -5.09
C LEU A 121 -11.31 2.90 -3.86
N PHE A 122 -10.48 2.65 -2.87
CA PHE A 122 -10.39 3.53 -1.70
C PHE A 122 -9.87 4.91 -2.09
N PHE A 123 -8.89 5.00 -2.98
CA PHE A 123 -8.35 6.25 -3.50
C PHE A 123 -9.43 7.10 -4.17
N GLU A 124 -10.24 6.54 -5.05
CA GLU A 124 -11.35 7.23 -5.71
C GLU A 124 -12.39 7.70 -4.68
N HIS A 125 -12.80 6.82 -3.77
CA HIS A 125 -13.75 7.17 -2.71
C HIS A 125 -13.28 8.37 -1.88
N PHE A 126 -12.00 8.39 -1.46
CA PHE A 126 -11.46 9.50 -0.66
C PHE A 126 -11.28 10.79 -1.47
N ASN A 127 -10.91 10.69 -2.77
CA ASN A 127 -10.89 11.82 -3.69
C ASN A 127 -12.28 12.47 -3.78
N GLU A 128 -13.31 11.68 -4.06
CA GLU A 128 -14.69 12.16 -4.17
C GLU A 128 -15.19 12.73 -2.83
N LYS A 129 -15.04 11.97 -1.75
CA LYS A 129 -15.49 12.35 -0.41
C LYS A 129 -14.97 13.71 0.06
N PHE A 130 -13.73 14.05 -0.25
CA PHE A 130 -13.08 15.28 0.20
C PHE A 130 -12.83 16.30 -0.90
N GLY A 131 -13.35 16.07 -2.11
CA GLY A 131 -13.19 16.98 -3.26
C GLY A 131 -11.72 17.17 -3.64
N LEU A 132 -10.90 16.10 -3.58
CA LEU A 132 -9.49 16.16 -3.95
C LEU A 132 -9.34 15.96 -5.46
N GLU A 133 -8.30 16.57 -6.03
CA GLU A 133 -7.90 16.37 -7.43
C GLU A 133 -6.61 15.54 -7.55
N ALA A 134 -6.37 14.66 -6.56
CA ALA A 134 -5.20 13.81 -6.54
C ALA A 134 -5.23 12.80 -7.70
N ARG A 135 -4.16 12.76 -8.51
CA ARG A 135 -4.03 11.83 -9.65
C ARG A 135 -3.36 10.51 -9.27
N ASN A 136 -2.67 10.51 -8.15
CA ASN A 136 -1.94 9.34 -7.64
C ASN A 136 -1.81 9.41 -6.12
N TYR A 137 -1.40 8.29 -5.55
CA TYR A 137 -1.12 8.15 -4.13
C TYR A 137 0.27 7.57 -3.90
N MET A 138 0.74 7.65 -2.67
CA MET A 138 1.90 6.91 -2.17
C MET A 138 1.41 5.78 -1.26
N ILE A 139 2.20 4.72 -1.13
CA ILE A 139 1.79 3.57 -0.32
C ILE A 139 2.97 3.02 0.49
N TYR A 140 2.72 2.75 1.76
CA TYR A 140 3.63 2.08 2.68
C TYR A 140 3.03 0.79 3.18
N GLY A 141 3.84 -0.26 3.28
CA GLY A 141 3.48 -1.50 3.96
C GLY A 141 4.64 -2.07 4.76
N HIS A 142 4.34 -2.63 5.93
CA HIS A 142 5.33 -3.32 6.76
C HIS A 142 4.91 -4.77 7.00
N SER A 143 5.89 -5.71 6.98
CA SER A 143 5.62 -7.13 7.24
C SER A 143 4.58 -7.71 6.29
N GLY A 144 3.43 -8.16 6.77
CA GLY A 144 2.30 -8.59 5.94
C GLY A 144 1.79 -7.49 5.00
N GLY A 145 1.84 -6.21 5.44
CA GLY A 145 1.52 -5.06 4.60
C GLY A 145 2.51 -4.85 3.47
N SER A 146 3.79 -5.12 3.69
CA SER A 146 4.80 -5.11 2.62
C SER A 146 4.55 -6.22 1.59
N GLN A 147 4.08 -7.38 2.05
CA GLN A 147 3.66 -8.47 1.17
C GLN A 147 2.44 -8.08 0.34
N PHE A 148 1.49 -7.34 0.91
CA PHE A 148 0.37 -6.76 0.19
C PHE A 148 0.85 -5.77 -0.87
N VAL A 149 1.67 -4.78 -0.48
CA VAL A 149 2.07 -3.66 -1.35
C VAL A 149 2.76 -4.15 -2.62
N HIS A 150 3.80 -5.00 -2.53
CA HIS A 150 4.50 -5.43 -3.74
C HIS A 150 3.63 -6.29 -4.65
N ARG A 151 2.73 -7.14 -4.09
CA ARG A 151 1.78 -7.91 -4.90
C ARG A 151 0.71 -7.04 -5.53
N TYR A 152 0.22 -6.04 -4.78
CA TYR A 152 -0.74 -5.09 -5.31
C TYR A 152 -0.18 -4.37 -6.53
N LEU A 153 1.03 -3.84 -6.45
CA LEU A 153 1.69 -3.16 -7.58
C LEU A 153 1.96 -4.08 -8.77
N LEU A 154 2.25 -5.36 -8.52
CA LEU A 154 2.46 -6.35 -9.57
C LEU A 154 1.15 -6.78 -10.25
N LEU A 155 0.10 -7.03 -9.46
CA LEU A 155 -1.10 -7.77 -9.88
C LEU A 155 -2.34 -6.88 -10.10
N SER A 156 -2.26 -5.57 -9.86
CA SER A 156 -3.31 -4.63 -10.27
C SER A 156 -3.15 -4.24 -11.73
N ASP A 157 -4.27 -4.01 -12.41
CA ASP A 157 -4.24 -3.67 -13.85
C ASP A 157 -3.58 -2.31 -14.11
N ASN A 158 -3.90 -1.31 -13.30
CA ASN A 158 -3.33 0.04 -13.44
C ASN A 158 -3.31 0.79 -12.10
N PRO A 159 -2.46 0.39 -11.13
CA PRO A 159 -2.39 1.04 -9.83
C PRO A 159 -1.89 2.49 -9.95
N LYS A 160 -2.60 3.42 -9.31
CA LYS A 160 -2.26 4.85 -9.33
C LYS A 160 -1.16 5.23 -8.32
N ALA A 161 -0.38 4.26 -7.87
CA ALA A 161 0.73 4.49 -6.96
C ALA A 161 1.90 5.19 -7.67
N SER A 162 2.28 6.38 -7.21
CA SER A 162 3.46 7.11 -7.71
C SER A 162 4.76 6.68 -7.04
N LYS A 163 4.71 6.30 -5.76
CA LYS A 163 5.85 5.86 -4.96
C LYS A 163 5.40 4.86 -3.90
N ALA A 164 6.18 3.83 -3.68
CA ALA A 164 5.87 2.80 -2.71
C ALA A 164 7.07 2.47 -1.80
N VAL A 165 6.77 2.09 -0.56
CA VAL A 165 7.75 1.52 0.37
C VAL A 165 7.24 0.17 0.87
N ALA A 166 7.98 -0.89 0.56
CA ALA A 166 7.73 -2.25 1.02
C ALA A 166 8.79 -2.64 2.07
N ALA A 167 8.41 -2.62 3.36
CA ALA A 167 9.33 -2.77 4.47
C ALA A 167 9.21 -4.13 5.16
N ASN A 168 10.34 -4.83 5.36
CA ASN A 168 10.44 -6.06 6.15
C ASN A 168 9.42 -7.15 5.75
N ALA A 169 9.17 -7.38 4.46
CA ALA A 169 8.27 -8.44 4.03
C ALA A 169 8.76 -9.81 4.53
N GLY A 170 7.82 -10.65 4.94
CA GLY A 170 8.13 -12.01 5.39
C GLY A 170 8.61 -12.91 4.25
N TRP A 171 8.11 -12.68 3.04
CA TRP A 171 8.41 -13.38 1.79
C TRP A 171 7.80 -12.61 0.61
N TYR A 172 8.18 -12.94 -0.62
CA TYR A 172 7.86 -12.16 -1.81
C TYR A 172 7.24 -13.01 -2.93
N THR A 173 6.68 -12.36 -3.94
CA THR A 173 6.38 -12.96 -5.25
C THR A 173 7.50 -12.57 -6.20
N PHE A 174 8.42 -13.49 -6.44
CA PHE A 174 9.57 -13.27 -7.30
C PHE A 174 9.17 -13.26 -8.78
N LEU A 175 9.87 -12.49 -9.58
CA LEU A 175 9.64 -12.43 -11.04
C LEU A 175 10.31 -13.61 -11.78
N HIS A 176 10.18 -14.82 -11.27
CA HIS A 176 10.73 -16.04 -11.86
C HIS A 176 9.68 -17.17 -11.90
N GLY A 177 10.01 -18.28 -12.52
CA GLY A 177 9.13 -19.41 -12.85
C GLY A 177 8.65 -20.26 -11.67
N ALA A 178 8.81 -19.84 -10.40
CA ALA A 178 8.18 -20.51 -9.27
C ALA A 178 6.66 -20.33 -9.30
N PRO A 179 5.88 -21.30 -8.77
CA PRO A 179 4.43 -21.17 -8.67
C PRO A 179 4.01 -19.96 -7.81
N TYR A 180 2.91 -19.31 -8.20
CA TYR A 180 2.27 -18.31 -7.37
C TYR A 180 1.85 -18.92 -6.01
N PRO A 181 2.03 -18.25 -4.88
CA PRO A 181 2.41 -16.84 -4.69
C PRO A 181 3.92 -16.58 -4.48
N TYR A 182 4.78 -17.57 -4.65
CA TYR A 182 6.23 -17.43 -4.46
C TYR A 182 6.96 -16.91 -5.70
N GLY A 183 6.37 -17.11 -6.87
CA GLY A 183 6.79 -16.58 -8.14
C GLY A 183 5.59 -16.29 -9.03
N ILE A 184 5.84 -16.06 -10.32
CA ILE A 184 4.84 -15.61 -11.29
C ILE A 184 4.28 -16.72 -12.18
N LYS A 185 4.58 -18.00 -11.91
CA LYS A 185 4.03 -19.11 -12.69
C LYS A 185 2.60 -19.42 -12.24
N ASN A 186 1.68 -19.49 -13.20
CA ASN A 186 0.25 -19.80 -12.98
C ASN A 186 -0.41 -18.90 -11.91
N PRO A 187 -0.35 -17.57 -12.04
CA PRO A 187 -1.04 -16.69 -11.15
C PRO A 187 -2.56 -16.81 -11.36
N PRO A 188 -3.39 -16.51 -10.35
CA PRO A 188 -4.85 -16.67 -10.46
C PRO A 188 -5.57 -15.61 -11.31
N ILE A 189 -4.81 -14.64 -11.82
CA ILE A 189 -5.24 -13.62 -12.77
C ILE A 189 -4.31 -13.63 -13.99
N GLU A 190 -4.71 -12.99 -15.07
CA GLU A 190 -3.83 -12.80 -16.22
C GLU A 190 -2.69 -11.83 -15.84
N LEU A 191 -1.46 -12.30 -15.90
CA LEU A 191 -0.26 -11.51 -15.68
C LEU A 191 0.49 -11.33 -17.00
N THR A 192 0.43 -10.13 -17.55
CA THR A 192 1.06 -9.80 -18.84
C THR A 192 2.43 -9.16 -18.66
N SER A 193 3.21 -9.09 -19.75
CA SER A 193 4.48 -8.35 -19.76
C SER A 193 4.30 -6.86 -19.41
N ALA A 194 3.13 -6.27 -19.67
CA ALA A 194 2.83 -4.90 -19.29
C ALA A 194 2.76 -4.72 -17.76
N HIS A 195 2.20 -5.67 -17.03
CA HIS A 195 2.20 -5.68 -15.57
C HIS A 195 3.63 -5.68 -15.02
N ILE A 196 4.49 -6.56 -15.55
CA ILE A 196 5.89 -6.69 -15.10
C ILE A 196 6.67 -5.41 -15.38
N ARG A 197 6.59 -4.86 -16.61
CA ARG A 197 7.28 -3.60 -16.96
C ARG A 197 6.82 -2.44 -16.10
N ARG A 198 5.51 -2.28 -15.88
CA ARG A 198 4.97 -1.24 -15.00
C ARG A 198 5.47 -1.41 -13.57
N PHE A 199 5.46 -2.64 -13.04
CA PHE A 199 5.94 -2.95 -11.70
C PHE A 199 7.42 -2.57 -11.53
N LEU A 200 8.28 -2.94 -12.47
CA LEU A 200 9.70 -2.57 -12.47
C LEU A 200 9.93 -1.07 -12.64
N ASN A 201 9.10 -0.39 -13.43
CA ASN A 201 9.17 1.07 -13.67
C ASN A 201 8.42 1.91 -12.60
N THR A 202 7.79 1.31 -11.60
CA THR A 202 7.23 2.02 -10.44
C THR A 202 8.35 2.31 -9.44
N GLU A 203 8.38 3.50 -8.84
CA GLU A 203 9.35 3.83 -7.78
C GLU A 203 9.02 3.05 -6.51
N ILE A 204 9.70 1.94 -6.29
CA ILE A 204 9.53 1.07 -5.12
C ILE A 204 10.81 1.06 -4.29
N HIS A 205 10.69 1.36 -3.00
CA HIS A 205 11.77 1.21 -2.04
C HIS A 205 11.56 -0.09 -1.24
N ILE A 206 12.44 -1.06 -1.44
CA ILE A 206 12.51 -2.28 -0.62
C ILE A 206 13.35 -1.95 0.60
N LEU A 207 12.71 -1.81 1.75
CA LEU A 207 13.40 -1.55 3.02
C LEU A 207 13.54 -2.82 3.83
N ILE A 208 14.72 -3.05 4.39
CA ILE A 208 14.97 -4.16 5.30
C ILE A 208 15.81 -3.71 6.51
N GLY A 209 15.40 -4.12 7.70
CA GLY A 209 16.18 -3.89 8.91
C GLY A 209 17.42 -4.79 8.96
N SER A 210 18.58 -4.23 9.28
CA SER A 210 19.83 -5.02 9.35
C SER A 210 19.79 -6.15 10.39
N GLU A 211 18.90 -6.03 11.40
CA GLU A 211 18.71 -7.00 12.49
C GLU A 211 17.46 -7.89 12.28
N ASP A 212 16.75 -7.80 11.14
CA ASP A 212 15.59 -8.66 10.85
C ASP A 212 16.01 -10.02 10.27
N VAL A 213 16.94 -10.64 10.98
CA VAL A 213 17.57 -11.94 10.64
C VAL A 213 17.03 -13.09 11.48
N LYS A 214 16.20 -12.79 12.48
CA LYS A 214 15.64 -13.80 13.38
C LYS A 214 14.66 -14.70 12.66
N VAL A 215 14.76 -16.01 12.92
CA VAL A 215 13.84 -17.04 12.42
C VAL A 215 13.01 -17.52 13.61
N ASP A 216 11.74 -17.13 13.62
CA ASP A 216 10.78 -17.51 14.65
C ASP A 216 9.42 -17.90 14.00
N SER A 217 8.42 -18.18 14.83
CA SER A 217 7.09 -18.60 14.37
C SER A 217 6.35 -17.58 13.47
N SER A 218 6.82 -16.34 13.42
CA SER A 218 6.26 -15.29 12.55
C SER A 218 6.85 -15.31 11.14
N VAL A 219 7.92 -16.10 10.91
CA VAL A 219 8.54 -16.26 9.58
C VAL A 219 7.91 -17.46 8.88
N ASN A 220 7.41 -17.27 7.65
CA ASN A 220 6.88 -18.35 6.84
C ASN A 220 7.98 -19.39 6.55
N GLN A 221 7.75 -20.64 6.97
CA GLN A 221 8.68 -21.78 6.85
C GLN A 221 8.28 -22.77 5.75
N SER A 222 7.31 -22.42 4.88
CA SER A 222 6.98 -23.28 3.73
C SER A 222 8.15 -23.37 2.74
N ASP A 223 8.22 -24.45 1.97
CA ASP A 223 9.31 -24.69 1.01
C ASP A 223 9.51 -23.52 0.05
N GLY A 224 8.41 -22.98 -0.49
CA GLY A 224 8.47 -21.83 -1.39
C GLY A 224 9.02 -20.55 -0.75
N ALA A 225 8.76 -20.33 0.54
CA ALA A 225 9.32 -19.20 1.28
C ALA A 225 10.79 -19.46 1.66
N ASN A 226 11.14 -20.69 2.04
CA ASN A 226 12.51 -21.08 2.38
C ASN A 226 13.43 -21.06 1.16
N ALA A 227 12.93 -21.37 -0.02
CA ALA A 227 13.67 -21.22 -1.28
C ALA A 227 14.09 -19.77 -1.57
N GLN A 228 13.40 -18.79 -0.99
CA GLN A 228 13.74 -17.37 -1.13
C GLN A 228 14.86 -16.90 -0.20
N GLY A 229 15.17 -17.67 0.85
CA GLY A 229 16.18 -17.36 1.86
C GLY A 229 15.75 -17.75 3.27
N ARG A 230 16.70 -17.88 4.20
CA ARG A 230 16.47 -18.35 5.56
C ARG A 230 15.65 -17.39 6.43
N ASN A 231 15.79 -16.09 6.17
CA ASN A 231 15.17 -15.03 6.98
C ASN A 231 14.73 -13.87 6.08
N ARG A 232 14.05 -12.88 6.68
CA ARG A 232 13.50 -11.74 5.93
C ARG A 232 14.58 -10.91 5.25
N PHE A 233 15.75 -10.75 5.89
CA PHE A 233 16.87 -10.01 5.33
C PHE A 233 17.37 -10.66 4.03
N GLN A 234 17.65 -11.97 4.06
CA GLN A 234 18.07 -12.69 2.85
C GLN A 234 17.01 -12.68 1.75
N ARG A 235 15.73 -12.87 2.13
CA ARG A 235 14.61 -12.85 1.17
C ARG A 235 14.46 -11.50 0.46
N ALA A 236 14.62 -10.40 1.20
CA ALA A 236 14.58 -9.06 0.62
C ALA A 236 15.73 -8.81 -0.37
N ASN A 237 16.93 -9.21 0.02
CA ASN A 237 18.12 -9.10 -0.84
C ASN A 237 17.96 -9.93 -2.12
N ASN A 238 17.58 -11.19 -2.00
CA ASN A 238 17.39 -12.08 -3.13
C ASN A 238 16.24 -11.60 -4.04
N PHE A 239 15.16 -11.06 -3.48
CA PHE A 239 14.06 -10.49 -4.26
C PHE A 239 14.52 -9.30 -5.12
N PHE A 240 15.31 -8.40 -4.55
CA PHE A 240 15.86 -7.26 -5.28
C PHE A 240 16.85 -7.69 -6.36
N ASN A 241 17.76 -8.62 -6.05
CA ASN A 241 18.76 -9.13 -7.00
C ASN A 241 18.09 -9.80 -8.20
N VAL A 242 17.12 -10.70 -7.99
CA VAL A 242 16.37 -11.34 -9.10
C VAL A 242 15.68 -10.31 -9.99
N ALA A 243 15.11 -9.25 -9.41
CA ALA A 243 14.52 -8.18 -10.22
C ALA A 243 15.58 -7.41 -11.02
N THR A 244 16.76 -7.17 -10.45
CA THR A 244 17.89 -6.53 -11.12
C THR A 244 18.40 -7.38 -12.28
N ASP A 245 18.61 -8.68 -12.06
CA ASP A 245 19.07 -9.62 -13.10
C ASP A 245 18.10 -9.62 -14.31
N ILE A 246 16.79 -9.69 -14.05
CA ILE A 246 15.76 -9.65 -15.10
C ILE A 246 15.78 -8.34 -15.89
N VAL A 247 15.98 -7.22 -15.20
CA VAL A 247 16.09 -5.90 -15.84
C VAL A 247 17.29 -5.81 -16.74
N GLU A 248 18.46 -6.27 -16.28
CA GLU A 248 19.70 -6.28 -17.05
C GLU A 248 19.60 -7.21 -18.26
N GLU A 249 19.11 -8.45 -18.08
CA GLU A 249 18.95 -9.43 -19.15
C GLU A 249 17.98 -8.98 -20.26
N ASN A 250 16.95 -8.19 -19.91
CA ASN A 250 15.89 -7.78 -20.84
C ASN A 250 15.93 -6.29 -21.21
N ASN A 251 16.93 -5.55 -20.75
CA ASN A 251 17.10 -4.10 -20.97
C ASN A 251 15.81 -3.30 -20.65
N LEU A 252 15.29 -3.46 -19.43
CA LEU A 252 14.05 -2.83 -18.96
C LEU A 252 14.33 -1.60 -18.11
N ASP A 253 13.36 -0.69 -18.04
CA ASP A 253 13.39 0.41 -17.08
C ASP A 253 13.26 -0.11 -15.63
N PHE A 254 14.08 0.42 -14.72
CA PHE A 254 14.09 -0.01 -13.33
C PHE A 254 14.17 1.18 -12.36
N LYS A 255 13.15 1.33 -11.51
CA LYS A 255 13.08 2.42 -10.53
C LYS A 255 13.10 1.95 -9.07
N TRP A 256 13.35 0.67 -8.84
CA TRP A 256 13.44 0.17 -7.48
C TRP A 256 14.71 0.62 -6.77
N LYS A 257 14.61 0.74 -5.46
CA LYS A 257 15.74 1.05 -4.58
C LYS A 257 15.75 0.05 -3.42
N TYR A 258 16.91 -0.46 -3.10
CA TYR A 258 17.13 -1.33 -1.95
C TYR A 258 17.86 -0.57 -0.86
N GLN A 259 17.34 -0.60 0.37
CA GLN A 259 17.90 0.15 1.49
C GLN A 259 17.87 -0.66 2.77
N ILE A 260 19.02 -0.72 3.46
CA ILE A 260 19.16 -1.33 4.77
C ILE A 260 18.96 -0.27 5.85
N VAL A 261 18.04 -0.52 6.77
CA VAL A 261 17.82 0.33 7.94
C VAL A 261 18.67 -0.21 9.10
N ASN A 262 19.81 0.42 9.35
CA ASN A 262 20.77 -0.02 10.36
C ASN A 262 20.16 -0.02 11.77
N GLY A 263 20.42 -1.09 12.54
CA GLY A 263 19.94 -1.29 13.91
C GLY A 263 18.42 -1.50 14.01
N ALA A 264 17.73 -1.75 12.90
CA ALA A 264 16.33 -2.11 12.91
C ALA A 264 16.16 -3.63 12.79
N ALA A 265 15.42 -4.21 13.73
CA ALA A 265 14.85 -5.54 13.63
C ALA A 265 13.46 -5.48 12.97
N HIS A 266 12.55 -6.43 13.25
CA HIS A 266 11.19 -6.45 12.74
C HIS A 266 10.28 -5.41 13.42
N SER A 267 10.65 -4.12 13.34
CA SER A 267 10.00 -3.01 14.06
C SER A 267 9.25 -2.06 13.12
N ASN A 268 7.91 -2.04 13.22
CA ASN A 268 7.10 -1.09 12.44
C ASN A 268 7.52 0.37 12.69
N SER A 269 7.75 0.79 13.92
CA SER A 269 8.05 2.20 14.22
C SER A 269 9.38 2.66 13.61
N LYS A 270 10.44 1.81 13.67
CA LYS A 270 11.72 2.12 13.02
C LYS A 270 11.60 2.15 11.50
N MET A 271 10.87 1.18 10.93
CA MET A 271 10.66 1.10 9.48
C MET A 271 9.76 2.23 8.97
N SER A 272 8.68 2.59 9.68
CA SER A 272 7.84 3.77 9.36
C SER A 272 8.65 5.06 9.37
N LYS A 273 9.56 5.24 10.35
CA LYS A 273 10.43 6.43 10.40
C LYS A 273 11.38 6.51 9.19
N ALA A 274 11.91 5.38 8.74
CA ALA A 274 12.74 5.34 7.53
C ALA A 274 11.89 5.59 6.26
N ALA A 275 10.71 4.97 6.18
CA ALA A 275 9.78 5.16 5.06
C ALA A 275 9.25 6.60 4.95
N ALA A 276 8.97 7.25 6.08
CA ALA A 276 8.52 8.65 6.10
C ALA A 276 9.56 9.60 5.50
N LYS A 277 10.85 9.38 5.75
CA LYS A 277 11.93 10.15 5.13
C LYS A 277 11.96 10.02 3.60
N ILE A 278 11.39 8.94 3.05
CA ILE A 278 11.31 8.69 1.61
C ILE A 278 10.04 9.30 1.04
N LEU A 279 8.88 9.01 1.67
CA LEU A 279 7.58 9.40 1.13
C LEU A 279 7.24 10.88 1.38
N LEU A 280 7.78 11.48 2.45
CA LEU A 280 7.51 12.88 2.82
C LEU A 280 8.60 13.86 2.34
N LYS A 281 9.72 13.37 1.76
CA LYS A 281 10.92 14.17 1.44
C LYS A 281 10.62 15.41 0.60
N ASP A 282 9.73 15.26 -0.38
CA ASP A 282 9.44 16.31 -1.37
C ASP A 282 8.05 16.95 -1.14
N LEU A 283 7.48 16.75 0.05
CA LEU A 283 6.19 17.32 0.41
C LEU A 283 6.35 18.59 1.22
N GLU A 284 5.47 19.56 0.98
CA GLU A 284 5.43 20.81 1.72
C GLU A 284 5.22 20.57 3.22
N GLU A 285 6.00 21.29 4.04
CA GLU A 285 5.79 21.40 5.48
C GLU A 285 5.05 22.71 5.80
N TRP A 286 4.22 22.70 6.87
CA TRP A 286 3.53 23.91 7.39
C TRP A 286 4.40 24.66 8.39
#